data_9e80c8f7a4a52ba60c3d30e8bccb6f97
#
_entry.id   9e80c8f7a4a52ba60c3d30e8bccb6f97
#
_cell.length_a   1.000
_cell.length_b   1.000
_cell.length_c   1.000
_cell.angle_alpha   90.00
_cell.angle_beta   90.00
_cell.angle_gamma   90.00
#
_symmetry.space_group_name_H-M   'P 1'
#
loop_
_entity.id
_entity.type
_entity.pdbx_description
1 polymer ?
#
loop_
_entity_poly.entity_id
_entity_poly.type
_entity_poly.pdbx_seq_one_letter_code
_entity_poly.pdbx_strand_id
1 'polypeptide(L)'
;VTYPEIGGEYIYIEKVKERYTMHTRQVAHTTTTNGKTHTYYTTETYWTWDYAGSEERICDEISFLNHVFSVSKIDLPGKEYIDTVKESSHIRYKYYGVGLNFTGTIFTELADKTIADNSPFYENMKIDETVEYLETDFAMWIFWIIWMVLIGVCVYSFYYIDNKWLE
;
A
#
# COMPACT_ATOMS: atom_id res chain seq x y z
N VAL A 1 16.46 7.05 12.83
CA VAL A 1 16.66 8.10 11.80
C VAL A 1 15.63 9.21 11.95
N THR A 2 15.96 10.42 11.54
CA THR A 2 15.05 11.58 11.60
C THR A 2 15.45 12.65 10.60
N TYR A 3 14.58 13.64 10.43
CA TYR A 3 14.89 14.94 9.83
C TYR A 3 14.84 16.03 10.91
N PRO A 4 15.80 16.97 10.95
CA PRO A 4 15.87 17.98 12.00
C PRO A 4 14.61 18.84 12.13
N GLU A 5 13.88 19.01 11.02
CA GLU A 5 12.70 19.88 10.95
C GLU A 5 11.50 19.35 11.73
N ILE A 6 11.41 18.01 11.91
CA ILE A 6 10.28 17.37 12.60
C ILE A 6 10.69 16.72 13.92
N GLY A 7 11.99 16.47 14.14
CA GLY A 7 12.49 15.76 15.33
C GLY A 7 11.98 14.31 15.41
N GLY A 8 12.03 13.76 16.64
CA GLY A 8 11.62 12.37 16.87
C GLY A 8 12.66 11.35 16.39
N GLU A 9 12.34 10.08 16.57
CA GLU A 9 13.16 8.96 16.13
C GLU A 9 12.29 7.92 15.43
N TYR A 10 12.75 7.45 14.29
CA TYR A 10 11.98 6.55 13.40
C TYR A 10 12.86 5.41 12.89
N ILE A 11 12.25 4.27 12.58
CA ILE A 11 12.89 3.18 11.86
C ILE A 11 13.05 3.56 10.39
N TYR A 12 11.98 4.07 9.82
CA TYR A 12 11.88 4.56 8.45
C TYR A 12 11.19 5.91 8.43
N ILE A 13 11.67 6.81 7.60
CA ILE A 13 11.04 8.12 7.37
C ILE A 13 11.21 8.55 5.93
N GLU A 14 10.14 9.00 5.34
CA GLU A 14 10.08 9.56 3.99
C GLU A 14 9.69 11.03 4.05
N LYS A 15 10.41 11.86 3.33
CA LYS A 15 10.16 13.29 3.12
C LYS A 15 9.68 13.48 1.70
N VAL A 16 8.40 13.78 1.52
CA VAL A 16 7.77 14.01 0.21
C VAL A 16 7.68 15.51 -0.04
N LYS A 17 8.32 15.95 -1.12
CA LYS A 17 8.24 17.32 -1.61
C LYS A 17 7.00 17.50 -2.46
N GLU A 18 6.21 18.52 -2.16
CA GLU A 18 5.08 18.96 -2.98
C GLU A 18 5.27 20.41 -3.40
N ARG A 19 4.91 20.69 -4.64
CA ARG A 19 4.94 22.03 -5.21
C ARG A 19 3.52 22.47 -5.57
N TYR A 20 3.15 23.69 -5.15
CA TYR A 20 1.88 24.28 -5.51
C TYR A 20 1.98 24.85 -6.93
N THR A 21 1.29 24.21 -7.87
CA THR A 21 1.40 24.49 -9.31
C THR A 21 0.05 24.81 -9.92
N MET A 22 0.09 25.66 -10.96
CA MET A 22 -1.06 26.04 -11.73
C MET A 22 -1.34 25.00 -12.83
N HIS A 23 -2.59 24.64 -12.94
CA HIS A 23 -3.11 23.79 -14.01
C HIS A 23 -4.25 24.50 -14.75
N THR A 24 -4.45 24.09 -15.99
CA THR A 24 -5.58 24.55 -16.80
C THR A 24 -6.41 23.36 -17.24
N ARG A 25 -7.72 23.57 -17.36
CA ARG A 25 -8.64 22.60 -17.94
C ARG A 25 -9.62 23.27 -18.87
N GLN A 26 -10.06 22.52 -19.89
CA GLN A 26 -11.15 22.94 -20.76
C GLN A 26 -12.49 22.53 -20.14
N VAL A 27 -13.41 23.50 -20.02
CA VAL A 27 -14.76 23.25 -19.53
C VAL A 27 -15.74 23.48 -20.67
N ALA A 28 -16.52 22.45 -20.98
CA ALA A 28 -17.57 22.53 -21.99
C ALA A 28 -18.83 23.22 -21.42
N HIS A 29 -19.32 24.19 -22.13
CA HIS A 29 -20.59 24.87 -21.84
C HIS A 29 -21.56 24.65 -22.98
N THR A 30 -22.79 24.32 -22.65
CA THR A 30 -23.83 24.06 -23.64
C THR A 30 -24.93 25.12 -23.53
N THR A 31 -25.26 25.78 -24.63
CA THR A 31 -26.38 26.71 -24.72
C THR A 31 -27.34 26.27 -25.79
N THR A 32 -28.65 26.43 -25.53
CA THR A 32 -29.70 26.11 -26.51
C THR A 32 -30.42 27.42 -26.88
N THR A 33 -30.36 27.79 -28.15
CA THR A 33 -31.04 28.96 -28.71
C THR A 33 -31.84 28.51 -29.91
N ASN A 34 -33.11 28.83 -29.93
CA ASN A 34 -34.05 28.47 -31.02
C ASN A 34 -34.04 26.94 -31.35
N GLY A 35 -33.99 26.08 -30.33
CA GLY A 35 -33.98 24.65 -30.48
C GLY A 35 -32.66 24.07 -31.01
N LYS A 36 -31.62 24.87 -31.24
CA LYS A 36 -30.29 24.44 -31.62
C LYS A 36 -29.35 24.52 -30.43
N THR A 37 -28.64 23.42 -30.16
CA THR A 37 -27.66 23.33 -29.08
C THR A 37 -26.26 23.64 -29.61
N HIS A 38 -25.58 24.59 -28.97
CA HIS A 38 -24.20 24.97 -29.25
C HIS A 38 -23.34 24.65 -28.03
N THR A 39 -22.20 23.99 -28.27
CA THR A 39 -21.20 23.77 -27.26
C THR A 39 -20.00 24.67 -27.50
N TYR A 40 -19.58 25.40 -26.47
CA TYR A 40 -18.33 26.15 -26.46
C TYR A 40 -17.48 25.77 -25.28
N TYR A 41 -16.18 26.06 -25.36
CA TYR A 41 -15.22 25.70 -24.33
C TYR A 41 -14.60 26.96 -23.74
N THR A 42 -14.44 26.94 -22.42
CA THR A 42 -13.66 27.93 -21.69
C THR A 42 -12.50 27.27 -20.99
N THR A 43 -11.38 28.00 -20.84
CA THR A 43 -10.24 27.57 -20.09
C THR A 43 -10.35 28.03 -18.64
N GLU A 44 -10.37 27.08 -17.70
CA GLU A 44 -10.32 27.37 -16.27
C GLU A 44 -8.92 27.07 -15.72
N THR A 45 -8.47 27.90 -14.80
CA THR A 45 -7.21 27.78 -14.09
C THR A 45 -7.50 27.31 -12.67
N TYR A 46 -6.73 26.30 -12.20
CA TYR A 46 -6.79 25.81 -10.83
C TYR A 46 -5.39 25.50 -10.31
N TRP A 47 -5.23 25.42 -8.98
CA TRP A 47 -3.96 25.17 -8.32
C TRP A 47 -4.04 23.92 -7.48
N THR A 48 -3.00 23.10 -7.54
CA THR A 48 -2.88 21.88 -6.74
C THR A 48 -1.47 21.73 -6.18
N TRP A 49 -1.37 21.01 -5.06
CA TRP A 49 -0.11 20.53 -4.54
C TRP A 49 0.28 19.25 -5.27
N ASP A 50 1.30 19.36 -6.11
CA ASP A 50 1.76 18.25 -6.93
C ASP A 50 3.04 17.65 -6.36
N TYR A 51 3.15 16.34 -6.46
CA TYR A 51 4.37 15.62 -6.10
C TYR A 51 5.57 16.15 -6.90
N ALA A 52 6.66 16.45 -6.19
CA ALA A 52 7.88 16.99 -6.76
C ALA A 52 9.15 16.22 -6.37
N GLY A 53 8.98 15.02 -5.82
CA GLY A 53 10.07 14.14 -5.42
C GLY A 53 9.96 13.69 -3.96
N SER A 54 10.72 12.68 -3.58
CA SER A 54 10.84 12.24 -2.21
C SER A 54 12.28 11.81 -1.88
N GLU A 55 12.57 11.89 -0.59
CA GLU A 55 13.78 11.35 0.01
C GLU A 55 13.37 10.45 1.16
N GLU A 56 14.13 9.37 1.37
CA GLU A 56 13.86 8.44 2.45
C GLU A 56 15.12 8.15 3.27
N ARG A 57 14.91 7.86 4.54
CA ARG A 57 15.94 7.40 5.48
C ARG A 57 15.43 6.19 6.22
N ILE A 58 16.27 5.19 6.36
CA ILE A 58 15.99 3.96 7.07
C ILE A 58 17.14 3.65 8.03
N CYS A 59 16.86 3.07 9.18
CA CYS A 59 17.91 2.59 10.06
C CYS A 59 18.50 1.27 9.54
N ASP A 60 19.73 0.97 9.93
CA ASP A 60 20.41 -0.25 9.48
C ASP A 60 19.97 -1.46 10.27
N GLU A 61 19.74 -1.30 11.57
CA GLU A 61 19.47 -2.39 12.51
C GLU A 61 18.27 -2.06 13.41
N ILE A 62 17.54 -3.09 13.77
CA ILE A 62 16.46 -3.05 14.76
C ILE A 62 16.65 -4.15 15.80
N SER A 63 16.12 -3.91 17.01
CA SER A 63 16.10 -4.86 18.11
C SER A 63 14.68 -5.36 18.33
N PHE A 64 14.49 -6.66 18.32
CA PHE A 64 13.23 -7.33 18.62
C PHE A 64 13.48 -8.53 19.52
N LEU A 65 12.79 -8.62 20.67
CA LEU A 65 12.97 -9.66 21.68
C LEU A 65 14.44 -9.88 22.09
N ASN A 66 15.19 -8.77 22.29
CA ASN A 66 16.63 -8.77 22.62
C ASN A 66 17.56 -9.36 21.55
N HIS A 67 17.06 -9.56 20.33
CA HIS A 67 17.86 -9.92 19.16
C HIS A 67 17.99 -8.73 18.23
N VAL A 68 19.21 -8.45 17.80
CA VAL A 68 19.50 -7.36 16.84
C VAL A 68 19.70 -7.99 15.47
N PHE A 69 19.02 -7.43 14.47
CA PHE A 69 19.15 -7.85 13.08
C PHE A 69 18.93 -6.67 12.14
N SER A 70 19.38 -6.83 10.90
CA SER A 70 19.18 -5.82 9.88
C SER A 70 17.69 -5.57 9.63
N VAL A 71 17.31 -4.30 9.47
CA VAL A 71 15.93 -3.91 9.16
C VAL A 71 15.41 -4.55 7.86
N SER A 72 16.31 -4.87 6.93
CA SER A 72 15.96 -5.56 5.67
C SER A 72 15.42 -6.97 5.85
N LYS A 73 15.54 -7.55 7.05
CA LYS A 73 15.08 -8.91 7.38
C LYS A 73 13.58 -8.98 7.60
N ILE A 74 12.93 -7.88 7.97
CA ILE A 74 11.49 -7.86 8.24
C ILE A 74 10.75 -6.94 7.27
N ASP A 75 9.49 -7.26 7.05
CA ASP A 75 8.56 -6.40 6.35
C ASP A 75 7.99 -5.39 7.34
N LEU A 76 8.38 -4.13 7.19
CA LEU A 76 7.96 -3.08 8.10
C LEU A 76 6.46 -2.80 7.99
N PRO A 77 5.81 -2.38 9.08
CA PRO A 77 4.42 -1.92 9.03
C PRO A 77 4.27 -0.71 8.11
N GLY A 78 3.02 -0.43 7.72
CA GLY A 78 2.72 0.72 6.87
C GLY A 78 3.17 2.04 7.48
N LYS A 79 3.73 2.93 6.64
CA LYS A 79 4.11 4.26 7.06
C LYS A 79 2.90 5.12 7.38
N GLU A 80 2.97 5.87 8.48
CA GLU A 80 1.95 6.81 8.92
C GLU A 80 2.36 8.25 8.62
N TYR A 81 1.38 9.12 8.45
CA TYR A 81 1.62 10.55 8.32
C TYR A 81 2.13 11.14 9.65
N ILE A 82 3.19 11.94 9.59
CA ILE A 82 3.81 12.55 10.77
C ILE A 82 3.49 14.05 10.81
N ASP A 83 3.94 14.81 9.81
CA ASP A 83 3.80 16.26 9.80
C ASP A 83 3.95 16.85 8.40
N THR A 84 3.62 18.13 8.27
CA THR A 84 3.85 18.94 7.08
C THR A 84 4.58 20.22 7.41
N VAL A 85 5.74 20.42 6.81
CA VAL A 85 6.54 21.64 6.97
C VAL A 85 6.51 22.44 5.67
N LYS A 86 6.12 23.70 5.77
CA LYS A 86 6.15 24.62 4.61
C LYS A 86 7.49 25.31 4.51
N GLU A 87 8.14 25.19 3.38
CA GLU A 87 9.34 25.97 3.05
C GLU A 87 8.97 27.36 2.50
N SER A 88 7.91 27.44 1.68
CA SER A 88 7.40 28.65 1.10
C SER A 88 5.90 28.55 0.81
N SER A 89 5.30 29.58 0.21
CA SER A 89 3.90 29.55 -0.23
C SER A 89 3.63 28.50 -1.32
N HIS A 90 4.66 28.04 -2.01
CA HIS A 90 4.57 27.13 -3.15
C HIS A 90 5.31 25.81 -2.96
N ILE A 91 6.00 25.62 -1.84
CA ILE A 91 6.77 24.41 -1.54
C ILE A 91 6.47 23.97 -0.12
N ARG A 92 6.10 22.70 0.04
CA ARG A 92 5.93 22.03 1.32
C ARG A 92 6.50 20.63 1.29
N TYR A 93 6.80 20.12 2.48
CA TYR A 93 7.25 18.76 2.68
C TYR A 93 6.29 18.04 3.61
N LYS A 94 5.84 16.86 3.20
CA LYS A 94 5.08 15.93 4.03
C LYS A 94 5.98 14.81 4.49
N TYR A 95 5.88 14.47 5.75
CA TYR A 95 6.69 13.44 6.37
C TYR A 95 5.81 12.24 6.71
N TYR A 96 6.26 11.07 6.32
CA TYR A 96 5.64 9.79 6.62
C TYR A 96 6.69 8.86 7.20
N GLY A 97 6.34 8.02 8.18
CA GLY A 97 7.34 7.16 8.77
C GLY A 97 6.77 6.03 9.60
N VAL A 98 7.69 5.19 10.07
CA VAL A 98 7.45 4.11 11.02
C VAL A 98 8.21 4.44 12.30
N GLY A 99 7.49 4.58 13.40
CA GLY A 99 8.08 4.88 14.72
C GLY A 99 8.93 3.73 15.27
N LEU A 100 9.66 3.97 16.33
CA LEU A 100 10.50 2.96 17.01
C LEU A 100 9.69 1.95 17.83
N ASN A 101 8.55 2.38 18.36
CA ASN A 101 7.77 1.59 19.30
C ASN A 101 6.55 1.01 18.60
N PHE A 102 6.67 -0.20 18.14
CA PHE A 102 5.53 -0.99 17.66
C PHE A 102 5.59 -2.39 18.25
N THR A 103 4.42 -2.99 18.42
CA THR A 103 4.25 -4.32 19.00
C THR A 103 3.61 -5.23 17.97
N GLY A 104 4.06 -6.46 17.88
CA GLY A 104 3.49 -7.41 16.95
C GLY A 104 4.16 -8.78 17.00
N THR A 105 3.89 -9.59 16.00
CA THR A 105 4.42 -10.95 15.86
C THR A 105 5.16 -11.09 14.55
N ILE A 106 6.37 -11.67 14.59
CA ILE A 106 7.14 -12.05 13.39
C ILE A 106 6.91 -13.54 13.13
N PHE A 107 6.54 -13.86 11.89
CA PHE A 107 6.49 -15.24 11.41
C PHE A 107 7.73 -15.53 10.57
N THR A 108 8.62 -16.38 11.06
CA THR A 108 9.93 -16.61 10.43
C THR A 108 10.53 -17.95 10.79
N GLU A 109 11.47 -18.41 9.98
CA GLU A 109 12.38 -19.49 10.32
C GLU A 109 13.65 -18.93 10.98
N LEU A 110 14.12 -19.59 12.02
CA LEU A 110 15.37 -19.25 12.68
C LEU A 110 16.49 -20.10 12.07
N ALA A 111 17.44 -19.43 11.42
CA ALA A 111 18.65 -20.05 10.90
C ALA A 111 19.88 -19.22 11.28
N ASP A 112 20.98 -19.85 11.66
CA ASP A 112 22.28 -19.20 11.96
C ASP A 112 22.20 -18.01 12.93
N LYS A 113 21.31 -18.08 13.93
CA LYS A 113 21.05 -17.05 14.95
C LYS A 113 20.41 -15.76 14.40
N THR A 114 19.83 -15.82 13.23
CA THR A 114 19.07 -14.71 12.61
C THR A 114 17.74 -15.19 12.06
N ILE A 115 16.90 -14.26 11.64
CA ILE A 115 15.63 -14.54 10.98
C ILE A 115 15.81 -14.61 9.46
N ALA A 116 14.87 -15.28 8.78
CA ALA A 116 14.84 -15.30 7.31
C ALA A 116 14.62 -13.91 6.73
N ASP A 117 15.06 -13.71 5.48
CA ASP A 117 14.83 -12.45 4.76
C ASP A 117 13.33 -12.27 4.45
N ASN A 118 12.87 -11.02 4.44
CA ASN A 118 11.47 -10.66 4.19
C ASN A 118 10.47 -11.38 5.13
N SER A 119 10.83 -11.53 6.39
CA SER A 119 9.93 -12.11 7.39
C SER A 119 8.74 -11.19 7.64
N PRO A 120 7.49 -11.68 7.46
CA PRO A 120 6.31 -10.87 7.68
C PRO A 120 6.16 -10.48 9.15
N PHE A 121 5.79 -9.23 9.38
CA PHE A 121 5.50 -8.66 10.68
C PHE A 121 4.02 -8.30 10.78
N TYR A 122 3.36 -8.85 11.80
CA TYR A 122 1.93 -8.62 12.07
C TYR A 122 1.82 -7.62 13.23
N GLU A 123 1.59 -6.37 12.89
CA GLU A 123 1.48 -5.27 13.85
C GLU A 123 0.24 -5.43 14.72
N ASN A 124 0.40 -5.13 16.03
CA ASN A 124 -0.67 -5.19 17.03
C ASN A 124 -1.38 -6.55 17.17
N MET A 125 -0.81 -7.63 16.65
CA MET A 125 -1.34 -8.98 16.78
C MET A 125 -0.50 -9.81 17.77
N LYS A 126 -1.18 -10.56 18.63
CA LYS A 126 -0.55 -11.59 19.47
C LYS A 126 -0.30 -12.86 18.66
N ILE A 127 0.54 -13.75 19.19
CA ILE A 127 0.90 -15.03 18.54
C ILE A 127 -0.37 -15.82 18.17
N ASP A 128 -1.30 -15.97 19.10
CA ASP A 128 -2.54 -16.73 18.87
C ASP A 128 -3.42 -16.12 17.77
N GLU A 129 -3.54 -14.79 17.74
CA GLU A 129 -4.28 -14.05 16.72
C GLU A 129 -3.60 -14.16 15.34
N THR A 130 -2.28 -14.15 15.31
CA THR A 130 -1.51 -14.32 14.06
C THR A 130 -1.68 -15.73 13.50
N VAL A 131 -1.65 -16.76 14.36
CA VAL A 131 -1.88 -18.15 13.96
C VAL A 131 -3.29 -18.32 13.40
N GLU A 132 -4.31 -17.80 14.08
CA GLU A 132 -5.69 -17.85 13.63
C GLU A 132 -5.87 -17.14 12.28
N TYR A 133 -5.26 -15.98 12.10
CA TYR A 133 -5.26 -15.24 10.83
C TYR A 133 -4.66 -16.08 9.69
N LEU A 134 -3.50 -16.67 9.90
CA LEU A 134 -2.81 -17.51 8.90
C LEU A 134 -3.59 -18.79 8.58
N GLU A 135 -4.19 -19.43 9.58
CA GLU A 135 -5.02 -20.63 9.37
C GLU A 135 -6.28 -20.30 8.56
N THR A 136 -6.92 -19.17 8.84
CA THR A 136 -8.10 -18.70 8.10
C THR A 136 -7.75 -18.39 6.64
N ASP A 137 -6.63 -17.72 6.39
CA ASP A 137 -6.17 -17.38 5.04
C ASP A 137 -5.84 -18.66 4.24
N PHE A 138 -5.18 -19.62 4.86
CA PHE A 138 -4.90 -20.93 4.27
C PHE A 138 -6.17 -21.74 3.96
N ALA A 139 -7.14 -21.74 4.87
CA ALA A 139 -8.43 -22.40 4.66
C ALA A 139 -9.22 -21.79 3.51
N MET A 140 -9.22 -20.45 3.39
CA MET A 140 -9.84 -19.73 2.28
C MET A 140 -9.19 -20.09 0.94
N TRP A 141 -7.87 -20.20 0.90
CA TRP A 141 -7.14 -20.57 -0.33
C TRP A 141 -7.47 -22.01 -0.78
N ILE A 142 -7.52 -22.96 0.14
CA ILE A 142 -7.95 -24.36 -0.13
C ILE A 142 -9.39 -24.36 -0.65
N PHE A 143 -10.29 -23.61 -0.03
CA PHE A 143 -11.67 -23.49 -0.46
C PHE A 143 -11.79 -23.05 -1.93
N TRP A 144 -11.04 -22.04 -2.34
CA TRP A 144 -11.01 -21.57 -3.72
C TRP A 144 -10.48 -22.61 -4.70
N ILE A 145 -9.46 -23.39 -4.33
CA ILE A 145 -8.94 -24.50 -5.17
C ILE A 145 -10.01 -25.57 -5.36
N ILE A 146 -10.68 -25.98 -4.29
CA ILE A 146 -11.77 -26.99 -4.36
C ILE A 146 -12.88 -26.48 -5.29
N TRP A 147 -13.28 -25.22 -5.19
CA TRP A 147 -14.27 -24.60 -6.07
C TRP A 147 -13.85 -24.62 -7.54
N MET A 148 -12.61 -24.28 -7.84
CA MET A 148 -12.08 -24.30 -9.19
C MET A 148 -12.08 -25.73 -9.79
N VAL A 149 -11.74 -26.72 -8.99
CA VAL A 149 -11.78 -28.13 -9.40
C VAL A 149 -13.22 -28.59 -9.66
N LEU A 150 -14.17 -28.24 -8.80
CA LEU A 150 -15.58 -28.58 -8.97
C LEU A 150 -16.16 -27.96 -10.25
N ILE A 151 -15.86 -26.68 -10.52
CA ILE A 151 -16.27 -26.00 -11.75
C ILE A 151 -15.69 -26.74 -12.97
N GLY A 152 -14.39 -27.08 -12.94
CA GLY A 152 -13.75 -27.82 -14.03
C GLY A 152 -14.41 -29.18 -14.30
N VAL A 153 -14.75 -29.92 -13.26
CA VAL A 153 -15.44 -31.20 -13.36
C VAL A 153 -16.86 -31.02 -13.95
N CYS A 154 -17.59 -29.99 -13.50
CA CYS A 154 -18.91 -29.71 -14.05
C CYS A 154 -18.85 -29.36 -15.53
N VAL A 155 -17.95 -28.46 -15.94
CA VAL A 155 -17.77 -28.07 -17.34
C VAL A 155 -17.40 -29.26 -18.20
N TYR A 156 -16.45 -30.10 -17.73
CA TYR A 156 -16.05 -31.32 -18.44
C TYR A 156 -17.21 -32.31 -18.57
N SER A 157 -18.00 -32.50 -17.50
CA SER A 157 -19.16 -33.39 -17.53
C SER A 157 -20.22 -32.93 -18.54
N PHE A 158 -20.53 -31.63 -18.56
CA PHE A 158 -21.46 -31.07 -19.57
C PHE A 158 -20.92 -31.25 -21.00
N TYR A 159 -19.64 -30.95 -21.23
CA TYR A 159 -19.01 -31.14 -22.53
C TYR A 159 -19.03 -32.60 -22.95
N TYR A 160 -18.77 -33.55 -22.06
CA TYR A 160 -18.78 -34.98 -22.32
C TYR A 160 -20.21 -35.50 -22.66
N ILE A 161 -21.20 -35.03 -21.92
CA ILE A 161 -22.63 -35.39 -22.17
C ILE A 161 -23.07 -34.80 -23.49
N ASP A 162 -22.80 -33.54 -23.78
CA ASP A 162 -23.18 -32.86 -25.02
C ASP A 162 -22.60 -33.56 -26.24
N ASN A 163 -21.32 -33.89 -26.22
CA ASN A 163 -20.67 -34.65 -27.30
C ASN A 163 -21.25 -36.07 -27.48
N LYS A 164 -21.72 -36.71 -26.43
CA LYS A 164 -22.29 -38.05 -26.51
C LYS A 164 -23.72 -38.09 -27.03
N TRP A 165 -24.44 -36.97 -26.92
CA TRP A 165 -25.80 -36.84 -27.43
C TRP A 165 -25.87 -36.33 -28.89
N LEU A 166 -24.77 -35.84 -29.42
CA LEU A 166 -24.62 -35.36 -30.80
C LEU A 166 -24.12 -36.45 -31.79
N GLU A 167 -23.72 -37.62 -31.32
CA GLU A 167 -23.45 -38.83 -32.09
C GLU A 167 -24.71 -39.73 -32.18
#